data_bcbd68b2583b41c22416765cfb8f530f
#
_entry.id   bcbd68b2583b41c22416765cfb8f530f
#
_cell.length_a   1.000
_cell.length_b   1.000
_cell.length_c   1.000
_cell.angle_alpha   90.00
_cell.angle_beta   90.00
_cell.angle_gamma   90.00
#
_symmetry.space_group_name_H-M   'P 1'
#
loop_
_entity.id
_entity.type
_entity.pdbx_description
1 polymer ?
#
loop_
_entity_poly.entity_id
_entity_poly.type
_entity_poly.pdbx_seq_one_letter_code
_entity_poly.pdbx_strand_id
1 'polypeptide(L)'
;MKKWVVLVLSVVVLALCASASANYPTYLNGNRDFILCDGHMGTAWYVDRTSLTVQKYEPPQYIIAVNVISANSAVGDERDFYNGGSGTIRNVSTKSFFYNWDLRQMYVEGNTANDWRLLPPTGSWAETGISMPAGEIAFYLAYHMKFYGSKKFYDRFLNKNVDVFTDSFYTRIP
;
A
#
# COMPACT_ATOMS: atom_id res chain seq x y z
N MET A 1 16.62 12.79 -46.36
CA MET A 1 15.22 12.57 -45.95
C MET A 1 14.98 11.26 -45.21
N LYS A 2 15.54 10.07 -45.58
CA LYS A 2 15.31 8.78 -44.89
C LYS A 2 15.77 8.76 -43.42
N LYS A 3 16.86 9.43 -43.02
CA LYS A 3 17.39 9.43 -41.65
C LYS A 3 16.49 10.19 -40.65
N TRP A 4 15.80 11.22 -41.08
CA TRP A 4 14.89 12.02 -40.27
C TRP A 4 13.57 11.26 -39.96
N VAL A 5 13.09 10.46 -40.93
CA VAL A 5 11.87 9.66 -40.76
C VAL A 5 12.10 8.55 -39.71
N VAL A 6 13.27 7.93 -39.69
CA VAL A 6 13.61 6.90 -38.70
C VAL A 6 13.72 7.50 -37.30
N LEU A 7 14.28 8.71 -37.15
CA LEU A 7 14.40 9.38 -35.84
C LEU A 7 13.03 9.78 -35.29
N VAL A 8 12.14 10.28 -36.11
CA VAL A 8 10.78 10.66 -35.71
C VAL A 8 9.96 9.42 -35.33
N LEU A 9 10.12 8.32 -36.09
CA LEU A 9 9.42 7.07 -35.78
C LEU A 9 9.89 6.45 -34.45
N SER A 10 11.19 6.52 -34.13
CA SER A 10 11.73 6.01 -32.85
C SER A 10 11.27 6.86 -31.65
N VAL A 11 11.14 8.17 -31.80
CA VAL A 11 10.62 9.06 -30.74
C VAL A 11 9.14 8.80 -30.51
N VAL A 12 8.35 8.57 -31.57
CA VAL A 12 6.92 8.25 -31.44
C VAL A 12 6.70 6.89 -30.78
N VAL A 13 7.53 5.89 -31.08
CA VAL A 13 7.45 4.55 -30.42
C VAL A 13 7.83 4.64 -28.95
N LEU A 14 8.82 5.45 -28.56
CA LEU A 14 9.19 5.66 -27.16
C LEU A 14 8.11 6.43 -26.38
N ALA A 15 7.38 7.34 -27.04
CA ALA A 15 6.28 8.08 -26.40
C ALA A 15 5.02 7.23 -26.16
N LEU A 16 4.86 6.10 -26.86
CA LEU A 16 3.73 5.19 -26.70
C LEU A 16 3.93 4.14 -25.60
N CYS A 17 5.12 4.05 -25.01
CA CYS A 17 5.39 3.25 -23.82
C CYS A 17 5.08 4.05 -22.53
N ALA A 18 3.97 4.80 -22.50
CA ALA A 18 3.39 5.21 -21.24
C ALA A 18 2.93 3.93 -20.55
N SER A 19 3.70 3.45 -19.58
CA SER A 19 3.29 2.37 -18.70
C SER A 19 1.94 2.77 -18.11
N ALA A 20 0.87 2.14 -18.56
CA ALA A 20 -0.42 2.28 -17.91
C ALA A 20 -0.20 1.80 -16.46
N SER A 21 -0.09 2.74 -15.53
CA SER A 21 -0.04 2.44 -14.11
C SER A 21 -1.33 1.71 -13.78
N ALA A 22 -1.25 0.48 -13.31
CA ALA A 22 -2.42 -0.26 -12.88
C ALA A 22 -3.17 0.56 -11.83
N ASN A 23 -4.40 0.91 -12.12
CA ASN A 23 -5.20 1.80 -11.28
C ASN A 23 -6.35 1.03 -10.62
N TYR A 24 -6.01 0.20 -9.65
CA TYR A 24 -7.02 -0.50 -8.85
C TYR A 24 -7.99 0.46 -8.18
N PRO A 25 -9.26 0.06 -7.98
CA PRO A 25 -10.24 0.90 -7.30
C PRO A 25 -9.74 1.34 -5.91
N THR A 26 -9.80 2.63 -5.62
CA THR A 26 -9.44 3.17 -4.29
C THR A 26 -10.25 2.52 -3.17
N TYR A 27 -11.50 2.20 -3.46
CA TYR A 27 -12.41 1.50 -2.56
C TYR A 27 -13.01 0.29 -3.27
N LEU A 28 -12.91 -0.90 -2.67
CA LEU A 28 -13.43 -2.11 -3.28
C LEU A 28 -14.95 -1.98 -3.53
N ASN A 29 -15.34 -2.09 -4.80
CA ASN A 29 -16.73 -1.95 -5.25
C ASN A 29 -17.39 -0.63 -4.81
N GLY A 30 -16.62 0.44 -4.65
CA GLY A 30 -17.11 1.73 -4.17
C GLY A 30 -17.38 1.81 -2.67
N ASN A 31 -17.21 0.71 -1.93
CA ASN A 31 -17.40 0.69 -0.49
C ASN A 31 -16.19 1.33 0.23
N ARG A 32 -16.41 2.50 0.83
CA ARG A 32 -15.39 3.30 1.53
C ARG A 32 -14.84 2.64 2.80
N ASP A 33 -15.43 1.53 3.24
CA ASP A 33 -14.90 0.75 4.35
C ASP A 33 -13.69 -0.10 3.95
N PHE A 34 -13.53 -0.38 2.66
CA PHE A 34 -12.44 -1.17 2.10
C PHE A 34 -11.46 -0.26 1.36
N ILE A 35 -10.37 0.12 2.01
CA ILE A 35 -9.39 1.11 1.55
C ILE A 35 -8.22 0.40 0.90
N LEU A 36 -7.90 0.76 -0.36
CA LEU A 36 -6.79 0.15 -1.11
C LEU A 36 -5.44 0.34 -0.39
N CYS A 37 -4.76 -0.76 -0.09
CA CYS A 37 -3.36 -0.76 0.32
C CYS A 37 -2.45 -0.69 -0.89
N ASP A 38 -2.57 -1.71 -1.74
CA ASP A 38 -1.74 -1.92 -2.92
C ASP A 38 -2.45 -2.87 -3.89
N GLY A 39 -1.95 -2.96 -5.13
CA GLY A 39 -2.42 -3.90 -6.13
C GLY A 39 -1.29 -4.37 -7.03
N HIS A 40 -1.23 -5.69 -7.25
CA HIS A 40 -0.20 -6.32 -8.06
C HIS A 40 -0.71 -7.61 -8.72
N MET A 41 -0.38 -7.83 -10.00
CA MET A 41 -0.68 -9.06 -10.75
C MET A 41 -2.12 -9.55 -10.59
N GLY A 42 -3.11 -8.69 -10.85
CA GLY A 42 -4.54 -9.04 -10.82
C GLY A 42 -5.15 -9.16 -9.43
N THR A 43 -4.36 -8.95 -8.39
CA THR A 43 -4.83 -8.95 -7.01
C THR A 43 -4.66 -7.56 -6.40
N ALA A 44 -5.69 -7.08 -5.71
CA ALA A 44 -5.60 -5.88 -4.88
C ALA A 44 -5.88 -6.22 -3.43
N TRP A 45 -5.26 -5.48 -2.52
CA TRP A 45 -5.42 -5.65 -1.08
C TRP A 45 -6.00 -4.38 -0.47
N TYR A 46 -6.94 -4.57 0.45
CA TYR A 46 -7.69 -3.49 1.09
C TYR A 46 -7.66 -3.65 2.59
N VAL A 47 -7.56 -2.55 3.31
CA VAL A 47 -7.84 -2.50 4.75
C VAL A 47 -9.35 -2.38 4.96
N ASP A 48 -9.93 -3.26 5.77
CA ASP A 48 -11.29 -3.11 6.29
C ASP A 48 -11.25 -2.22 7.54
N ARG A 49 -11.59 -0.94 7.38
CA ARG A 49 -11.54 0.03 8.49
C ARG A 49 -12.52 -0.30 9.62
N THR A 50 -13.60 -1.03 9.32
CA THR A 50 -14.62 -1.39 10.33
C THR A 50 -14.13 -2.43 11.32
N SER A 51 -13.08 -3.18 10.94
CA SER A 51 -12.45 -4.22 11.76
C SER A 51 -11.34 -3.69 12.68
N LEU A 52 -10.99 -2.39 12.57
CA LEU A 52 -9.88 -1.82 13.30
C LEU A 52 -10.09 -1.90 14.81
N THR A 53 -9.09 -2.43 15.51
CA THR A 53 -9.08 -2.57 16.96
C THR A 53 -7.76 -2.09 17.53
N VAL A 54 -7.79 -1.10 18.42
CA VAL A 54 -6.61 -0.68 19.20
C VAL A 54 -6.46 -1.64 20.36
N GLN A 55 -5.46 -2.53 20.30
CA GLN A 55 -5.18 -3.55 21.32
C GLN A 55 -4.30 -2.99 22.45
N LYS A 56 -3.43 -2.03 22.12
CA LYS A 56 -2.54 -1.37 23.09
C LYS A 56 -2.42 0.12 22.75
N TYR A 57 -2.60 0.97 23.76
CA TYR A 57 -2.34 2.41 23.71
C TYR A 57 -1.50 2.81 24.92
N GLU A 58 -0.19 2.75 24.77
CA GLU A 58 0.80 3.14 25.79
C GLU A 58 1.94 3.92 25.11
N PRO A 59 1.73 5.21 24.79
CA PRO A 59 2.76 5.99 24.10
C PRO A 59 4.13 5.86 24.79
N PRO A 60 5.21 5.64 24.01
CA PRO A 60 5.29 5.67 22.55
C PRO A 60 4.97 4.35 21.84
N GLN A 61 4.37 3.38 22.51
CA GLN A 61 4.05 2.05 21.99
C GLN A 61 2.55 1.88 21.72
N TYR A 62 2.24 1.28 20.58
CA TYR A 62 0.85 1.03 20.17
C TYR A 62 0.76 -0.35 19.52
N ILE A 63 -0.37 -1.04 19.69
CA ILE A 63 -0.70 -2.25 18.93
C ILE A 63 -2.10 -2.07 18.34
N ILE A 64 -2.21 -2.26 17.03
CA ILE A 64 -3.46 -2.14 16.27
C ILE A 64 -3.63 -3.42 15.47
N ALA A 65 -4.82 -4.02 15.53
CA ALA A 65 -5.23 -5.10 14.64
C ALA A 65 -6.26 -4.59 13.63
N VAL A 66 -6.18 -5.11 12.39
CA VAL A 66 -7.10 -4.78 11.30
C VAL A 66 -7.17 -5.94 10.31
N ASN A 67 -8.33 -6.14 9.68
CA ASN A 67 -8.47 -7.09 8.60
C ASN A 67 -7.91 -6.51 7.30
N VAL A 68 -7.13 -7.32 6.60
CA VAL A 68 -6.66 -7.08 5.24
C VAL A 68 -7.35 -8.08 4.33
N ILE A 69 -8.04 -7.54 3.32
CA ILE A 69 -8.82 -8.29 2.34
C ILE A 69 -8.01 -8.36 1.06
N SER A 70 -7.91 -9.54 0.43
CA SER A 70 -7.47 -9.66 -0.95
C SER A 70 -8.67 -9.84 -1.88
N ALA A 71 -8.64 -9.17 -3.03
CA ALA A 71 -9.67 -9.23 -4.05
C ALA A 71 -9.06 -9.36 -5.45
N ASN A 72 -9.77 -10.09 -6.33
CA ASN A 72 -9.44 -10.20 -7.75
C ASN A 72 -10.65 -9.72 -8.57
N SER A 73 -10.47 -9.56 -9.88
CA SER A 73 -11.55 -9.20 -10.79
C SER A 73 -12.80 -10.07 -10.59
N ALA A 74 -13.95 -9.43 -10.51
CA ALA A 74 -15.23 -10.13 -10.40
C ALA A 74 -15.62 -10.86 -11.69
N VAL A 75 -15.14 -10.38 -12.84
CA VAL A 75 -15.43 -10.95 -14.18
C VAL A 75 -14.30 -11.85 -14.69
N GLY A 76 -13.25 -12.06 -13.90
CA GLY A 76 -12.10 -12.91 -14.26
C GLY A 76 -11.12 -12.26 -15.24
N ASP A 77 -11.32 -11.02 -15.64
CA ASP A 77 -10.38 -10.23 -16.45
C ASP A 77 -9.59 -9.29 -15.55
N GLU A 78 -8.30 -9.55 -15.43
CA GLU A 78 -7.39 -8.72 -14.65
C GLU A 78 -7.38 -7.26 -15.14
N ARG A 79 -7.49 -7.05 -16.46
CA ARG A 79 -7.47 -5.71 -17.08
C ARG A 79 -8.67 -4.88 -16.65
N ASP A 80 -9.84 -5.51 -16.48
CA ASP A 80 -11.02 -4.83 -15.95
C ASP A 80 -10.73 -4.30 -14.55
N PHE A 81 -10.16 -5.12 -13.68
CA PHE A 81 -9.85 -4.73 -12.30
C PHE A 81 -8.76 -3.66 -12.23
N TYR A 82 -7.73 -3.72 -13.10
CA TYR A 82 -6.71 -2.68 -13.23
C TYR A 82 -7.25 -1.33 -13.68
N ASN A 83 -8.40 -1.31 -14.35
CA ASN A 83 -9.05 -0.12 -14.85
C ASN A 83 -10.22 0.34 -13.96
N GLY A 84 -10.28 -0.12 -12.73
CA GLY A 84 -11.29 0.31 -11.77
C GLY A 84 -12.55 -0.52 -11.76
N GLY A 85 -12.56 -1.70 -12.40
CA GLY A 85 -13.67 -2.64 -12.39
C GLY A 85 -13.95 -3.25 -11.02
N SER A 86 -15.02 -4.06 -10.93
CA SER A 86 -15.45 -4.68 -9.68
C SER A 86 -14.55 -5.84 -9.28
N GLY A 87 -14.35 -5.99 -7.96
CA GLY A 87 -13.58 -7.07 -7.37
C GLY A 87 -14.42 -8.04 -6.54
N THR A 88 -14.01 -9.32 -6.52
CA THR A 88 -14.53 -10.35 -5.62
C THR A 88 -13.51 -10.64 -4.53
N ILE A 89 -13.96 -10.63 -3.27
CA ILE A 89 -13.13 -10.96 -2.11
C ILE A 89 -12.71 -12.43 -2.21
N ARG A 90 -11.41 -12.68 -2.05
CA ARG A 90 -10.81 -14.02 -2.07
C ARG A 90 -10.36 -14.49 -0.70
N ASN A 91 -9.82 -13.58 0.09
CA ASN A 91 -9.35 -13.90 1.43
C ASN A 91 -9.49 -12.70 2.36
N VAL A 92 -9.69 -12.97 3.63
CA VAL A 92 -9.64 -11.98 4.71
C VAL A 92 -8.67 -12.50 5.75
N SER A 93 -7.69 -11.68 6.14
CA SER A 93 -6.72 -12.03 7.18
C SER A 93 -6.56 -10.88 8.15
N THR A 94 -6.62 -11.18 9.44
CA THR A 94 -6.30 -10.20 10.48
C THR A 94 -4.78 -10.02 10.54
N LYS A 95 -4.34 -8.77 10.58
CA LYS A 95 -2.94 -8.40 10.81
C LYS A 95 -2.86 -7.51 12.04
N SER A 96 -1.93 -7.88 12.94
CA SER A 96 -1.57 -7.06 14.09
C SER A 96 -0.29 -6.29 13.77
N PHE A 97 -0.29 -5.01 14.12
CA PHE A 97 0.86 -4.12 13.93
C PHE A 97 1.30 -3.56 15.29
N PHE A 98 2.59 -3.65 15.57
CA PHE A 98 3.22 -2.96 16.69
C PHE A 98 3.98 -1.74 16.18
N TYR A 99 3.80 -0.60 16.86
CA TYR A 99 4.44 0.66 16.52
C TYR A 99 5.23 1.20 17.71
N ASN A 100 6.47 1.61 17.46
CA ASN A 100 7.23 2.45 18.37
C ASN A 100 7.35 3.85 17.74
N TRP A 101 6.63 4.82 18.27
CA TRP A 101 6.56 6.17 17.72
C TRP A 101 7.90 6.90 17.76
N ASP A 102 8.63 6.82 18.86
CA ASP A 102 9.88 7.56 19.04
C ASP A 102 10.98 7.03 18.13
N LEU A 103 11.06 5.71 17.98
CA LEU A 103 12.02 5.05 17.10
C LEU A 103 11.58 5.04 15.64
N ARG A 104 10.32 5.37 15.34
CA ARG A 104 9.72 5.21 14.00
C ARG A 104 9.92 3.82 13.44
N GLN A 105 9.56 2.83 14.23
CA GLN A 105 9.63 1.43 13.87
C GLN A 105 8.24 0.81 13.90
N MET A 106 7.84 0.25 12.77
CA MET A 106 6.60 -0.49 12.60
C MET A 106 6.94 -1.96 12.41
N TYR A 107 6.17 -2.82 13.04
CA TYR A 107 6.30 -4.27 12.95
C TYR A 107 4.96 -4.88 12.60
N VAL A 108 4.98 -6.02 11.91
CA VAL A 108 3.80 -6.87 11.72
C VAL A 108 4.00 -8.18 12.47
N GLU A 109 2.95 -8.68 13.09
CA GLU A 109 2.96 -9.98 13.75
C GLU A 109 3.18 -11.10 12.71
N GLY A 110 4.08 -12.01 13.00
CA GLY A 110 4.40 -13.16 12.19
C GLY A 110 3.43 -14.33 12.43
N ASN A 111 3.88 -15.55 12.15
CA ASN A 111 3.04 -16.73 12.23
C ASN A 111 2.83 -17.25 13.68
N THR A 112 3.64 -16.80 14.61
CA THR A 112 3.54 -17.15 16.03
C THR A 112 3.31 -15.90 16.87
N ALA A 113 2.55 -16.02 17.94
CA ALA A 113 2.26 -14.91 18.84
C ALA A 113 3.57 -14.25 19.34
N ASN A 114 3.62 -12.93 19.30
CA ASN A 114 4.79 -12.12 19.67
C ASN A 114 6.03 -12.27 18.76
N ASP A 115 5.90 -12.89 17.60
CA ASP A 115 6.95 -12.88 16.56
C ASP A 115 6.77 -11.62 15.70
N TRP A 116 7.43 -10.54 16.09
CA TRP A 116 7.30 -9.23 15.42
C TRP A 116 8.37 -9.03 14.36
N ARG A 117 7.96 -8.99 13.09
CA ARG A 117 8.83 -8.70 11.96
C ARG A 117 8.82 -7.20 11.64
N LEU A 118 10.01 -6.58 11.65
CA LEU A 118 10.17 -5.17 11.29
C LEU A 118 9.74 -4.93 9.83
N LEU A 119 9.01 -3.85 9.61
CA LEU A 119 8.67 -3.29 8.30
C LEU A 119 9.52 -2.02 8.09
N PRO A 120 10.70 -2.11 7.44
CA PRO A 120 11.57 -0.95 7.29
C PRO A 120 10.94 0.10 6.38
N PRO A 121 11.07 1.41 6.68
CA PRO A 121 10.40 2.49 5.93
C PRO A 121 10.85 2.59 4.47
N THR A 122 12.07 2.16 4.15
CA THR A 122 12.63 2.11 2.79
C THR A 122 12.80 0.68 2.29
N GLY A 123 12.11 -0.27 2.92
CA GLY A 123 12.13 -1.68 2.50
C GLY A 123 11.49 -1.87 1.13
N SER A 124 12.06 -2.82 0.37
CA SER A 124 11.49 -3.21 -0.91
C SER A 124 10.10 -3.84 -0.73
N TRP A 125 9.34 -3.91 -1.81
CA TRP A 125 8.05 -4.62 -1.80
C TRP A 125 8.21 -6.09 -1.40
N ALA A 126 9.31 -6.73 -1.78
CA ALA A 126 9.60 -8.11 -1.38
C ALA A 126 9.80 -8.28 0.14
N GLU A 127 10.28 -7.24 0.83
CA GLU A 127 10.49 -7.27 2.28
C GLU A 127 9.24 -6.89 3.07
N THR A 128 8.51 -5.89 2.61
CA THR A 128 7.41 -5.30 3.36
C THR A 128 6.03 -5.71 2.85
N GLY A 129 5.93 -5.98 1.54
CA GLY A 129 4.69 -6.32 0.86
C GLY A 129 3.56 -5.36 1.16
N ILE A 130 2.36 -5.87 1.19
CA ILE A 130 1.15 -5.10 1.53
C ILE A 130 1.07 -4.74 3.03
N SER A 131 1.94 -5.30 3.87
CA SER A 131 1.85 -5.07 5.32
C SER A 131 2.23 -3.64 5.68
N MET A 132 3.23 -3.04 5.00
CA MET A 132 3.62 -1.67 5.30
C MET A 132 2.53 -0.64 4.98
N PRO A 133 1.93 -0.57 3.78
CA PRO A 133 0.82 0.34 3.53
C PRO A 133 -0.42 0.02 4.38
N ALA A 134 -0.71 -1.25 4.69
CA ALA A 134 -1.82 -1.60 5.57
C ALA A 134 -1.59 -1.08 7.00
N GLY A 135 -0.37 -1.22 7.53
CA GLY A 135 -0.02 -0.68 8.85
C GLY A 135 -0.08 0.84 8.91
N GLU A 136 0.38 1.54 7.84
CA GLU A 136 0.26 3.01 7.77
C GLU A 136 -1.20 3.46 7.75
N ILE A 137 -2.07 2.79 6.96
CA ILE A 137 -3.51 3.05 6.93
C ILE A 137 -4.12 2.81 8.31
N ALA A 138 -3.81 1.69 8.97
CA ALA A 138 -4.35 1.35 10.29
C ALA A 138 -3.98 2.41 11.34
N PHE A 139 -2.71 2.87 11.35
CA PHE A 139 -2.27 3.91 12.28
C PHE A 139 -2.96 5.25 12.01
N TYR A 140 -3.08 5.63 10.73
CA TYR A 140 -3.76 6.86 10.34
C TYR A 140 -5.25 6.84 10.70
N LEU A 141 -5.94 5.74 10.48
CA LEU A 141 -7.34 5.56 10.89
C LEU A 141 -7.54 5.67 12.40
N ALA A 142 -6.60 5.10 13.19
CA ALA A 142 -6.70 5.11 14.64
C ALA A 142 -6.45 6.49 15.26
N TYR A 143 -5.51 7.26 14.71
CA TYR A 143 -4.99 8.46 15.38
C TYR A 143 -4.97 9.72 14.51
N HIS A 144 -5.33 9.65 13.23
CA HIS A 144 -5.18 10.73 12.24
C HIS A 144 -3.74 11.28 12.17
N MET A 145 -2.76 10.45 12.46
CA MET A 145 -1.35 10.77 12.41
C MET A 145 -0.63 9.90 11.37
N LYS A 146 0.24 10.53 10.58
CA LYS A 146 1.10 9.84 9.62
C LYS A 146 2.24 9.17 10.40
N PHE A 147 2.38 7.85 10.33
CA PHE A 147 3.47 7.16 11.04
C PHE A 147 4.80 7.33 10.30
N TYR A 148 4.98 6.66 9.17
CA TYR A 148 6.16 6.85 8.32
C TYR A 148 6.10 8.12 7.47
N GLY A 149 4.93 8.52 7.02
CA GLY A 149 4.75 9.75 6.24
C GLY A 149 4.92 11.05 7.02
N SER A 150 5.24 10.99 8.32
CA SER A 150 5.52 12.19 9.15
C SER A 150 6.92 12.75 8.95
N LYS A 151 7.83 11.99 8.33
CA LYS A 151 9.22 12.38 8.06
C LYS A 151 9.80 11.65 6.86
N LYS A 152 10.91 12.20 6.35
CA LYS A 152 11.69 11.55 5.29
C LYS A 152 12.69 10.55 5.88
N PHE A 153 12.93 9.47 5.13
CA PHE A 153 13.91 8.44 5.48
C PHE A 153 14.99 8.36 4.40
N TYR A 154 16.22 8.07 4.83
CA TYR A 154 17.32 7.90 3.90
C TYR A 154 17.26 6.56 3.18
N ASP A 155 17.13 6.63 1.85
CA ASP A 155 17.16 5.46 0.98
C ASP A 155 18.61 5.26 0.47
N ARG A 156 19.19 4.12 0.83
CA ARG A 156 20.57 3.79 0.47
C ARG A 156 20.76 3.52 -1.02
N PHE A 157 19.73 2.98 -1.69
CA PHE A 157 19.78 2.68 -3.11
C PHE A 157 19.70 3.96 -3.95
N LEU A 158 18.85 4.87 -3.56
CA LEU A 158 18.66 6.16 -4.24
C LEU A 158 19.64 7.23 -3.74
N ASN A 159 20.40 6.95 -2.68
CA ASN A 159 21.35 7.87 -2.04
C ASN A 159 20.72 9.24 -1.70
N LYS A 160 19.48 9.24 -1.22
CA LYS A 160 18.73 10.45 -0.85
C LYS A 160 17.65 10.20 0.18
N ASN A 161 17.16 11.28 0.79
CA ASN A 161 15.96 11.21 1.63
C ASN A 161 14.71 11.14 0.77
N VAL A 162 13.82 10.19 1.08
CA VAL A 162 12.55 9.96 0.37
C VAL A 162 11.37 10.03 1.34
N ASP A 163 10.22 10.41 0.81
CA ASP A 163 8.93 10.23 1.48
C ASP A 163 8.48 8.78 1.26
N VAL A 164 8.18 8.06 2.34
CA VAL A 164 7.67 6.68 2.24
C VAL A 164 6.26 6.68 1.67
N PHE A 165 5.43 7.64 2.11
CA PHE A 165 4.09 7.84 1.61
C PHE A 165 3.88 9.31 1.26
N THR A 166 3.29 9.56 0.10
CA THR A 166 2.94 10.89 -0.37
C THR A 166 1.62 11.37 0.24
N ASP A 167 1.32 12.67 0.14
CA ASP A 167 0.04 13.20 0.62
C ASP A 167 -1.17 12.56 -0.07
N SER A 168 -1.04 12.21 -1.36
CA SER A 168 -2.09 11.50 -2.11
C SER A 168 -2.42 10.12 -1.54
N PHE A 169 -1.49 9.47 -0.83
CA PHE A 169 -1.77 8.23 -0.11
C PHE A 169 -2.80 8.45 1.01
N TYR A 170 -2.69 9.56 1.74
CA TYR A 170 -3.56 9.84 2.89
C TYR A 170 -4.92 10.42 2.49
N THR A 171 -5.01 11.16 1.38
CA THR A 171 -6.28 11.76 0.92
C THR A 171 -7.35 10.72 0.57
N ARG A 172 -6.96 9.48 0.32
CA ARG A 172 -7.87 8.35 0.08
C ARG A 172 -8.37 7.66 1.35
N ILE A 173 -7.81 7.99 2.51
CA ILE A 173 -8.23 7.42 3.80
C ILE A 173 -9.31 8.34 4.38
N PRO A 174 -10.57 7.83 4.55
CA PRO A 174 -11.71 8.65 4.99
C PRO A 174 -11.60 9.14 6.42
#